data_ec180026809600606ab8ccdce4906aa1
#
_entry.id   ec180026809600606ab8ccdce4906aa1
#
_cell.length_a   1.000
_cell.length_b   1.000
_cell.length_c   1.000
_cell.angle_alpha   90.00
_cell.angle_beta   90.00
_cell.angle_gamma   90.00
#
_symmetry.space_group_name_H-M   'P 1'
#
loop_
_entity.id
_entity.type
_entity.pdbx_description
1 polymer ?
#
loop_
_entity_poly.entity_id
_entity_poly.type
_entity_poly.pdbx_seq_one_letter_code
_entity_poly.pdbx_strand_id
1 'polypeptide(L)'
;MGTQLDLLDTVIAAANFPEHRVLAGDLGAIVEIYSAPSLAYEVEFVNPDGSTRALLTLAPSQVRRLSPADVLTTRQMALAA
;
A
#
# COMPACT_ATOMS: atom_id res chain seq x y z
N MET A 1 14.02 -15.06 8.28
CA MET A 1 13.53 -14.59 7.59
C MET A 1 12.28 -14.00 7.66
N GLY A 2 11.87 -13.18 8.16
CA GLY A 2 10.66 -12.65 8.36
C GLY A 2 10.17 -11.92 7.20
N THR A 3 9.25 -12.50 6.57
CA THR A 3 8.55 -11.80 5.52
C THR A 3 7.33 -11.11 6.09
N GLN A 4 7.07 -11.25 7.37
CA GLN A 4 5.89 -10.65 7.96
C GLN A 4 6.07 -9.15 8.08
N LEU A 5 5.01 -8.42 7.74
CA LEU A 5 5.01 -6.97 7.78
C LEU A 5 4.60 -6.49 9.16
N ASP A 6 5.08 -5.31 9.55
CA ASP A 6 4.80 -4.71 10.85
C ASP A 6 4.04 -3.39 10.68
N LEU A 7 3.44 -2.94 11.77
CA LEU A 7 2.79 -1.63 11.78
C LEU A 7 3.78 -0.56 11.35
N LEU A 8 3.29 0.37 10.55
CA LEU A 8 4.02 1.52 10.03
C LEU A 8 5.11 1.18 9.02
N ASP A 9 5.22 -0.09 8.63
CA ASP A 9 6.12 -0.43 7.53
C ASP A 9 5.68 0.27 6.26
N THR A 10 6.65 0.74 5.47
CA THR A 10 6.39 1.22 4.13
C THR A 10 6.28 0.01 3.21
N VAL A 11 5.21 -0.03 2.45
CA VAL A 11 4.92 -1.16 1.58
C VAL A 11 4.56 -0.65 0.19
N ILE A 12 4.49 -1.58 -0.75
CA ILE A 12 4.16 -1.30 -2.15
C ILE A 12 2.96 -2.14 -2.50
N ALA A 13 1.98 -1.52 -3.17
CA ALA A 13 0.85 -2.26 -3.72
C ALA A 13 1.38 -3.22 -4.79
N ALA A 14 1.04 -4.49 -4.65
CA ALA A 14 1.47 -5.51 -5.61
C ALA A 14 0.41 -5.78 -6.69
N ALA A 15 -0.69 -5.05 -6.65
CA ALA A 15 -1.78 -5.18 -7.60
C ALA A 15 -2.41 -3.83 -7.83
N ASN A 16 -3.27 -3.75 -8.86
CA ASN A 16 -3.99 -2.52 -9.18
C ASN A 16 -5.34 -2.51 -8.50
N PHE A 17 -5.71 -1.36 -7.94
CA PHE A 17 -7.03 -1.14 -7.38
C PHE A 17 -7.55 0.17 -7.96
N PRO A 18 -7.92 0.17 -9.25
CA PRO A 18 -8.20 1.42 -9.95
C PRO A 18 -9.40 2.18 -9.40
N GLU A 19 -10.39 1.48 -8.85
CA GLU A 19 -11.55 2.16 -8.26
C GLU A 19 -11.16 2.94 -7.02
N HIS A 20 -9.99 2.69 -6.46
CA HIS A 20 -9.45 3.41 -5.31
C HIS A 20 -8.29 4.30 -5.70
N ARG A 21 -8.00 4.40 -7.00
CA ARG A 21 -6.91 5.22 -7.55
C ARG A 21 -5.55 4.78 -7.02
N VAL A 22 -5.40 3.49 -6.77
CA VAL A 22 -4.15 2.86 -6.34
C VAL A 22 -3.72 1.89 -7.41
N LEU A 23 -2.48 2.00 -7.85
CA LEU A 23 -1.92 1.13 -8.87
C LEU A 23 -0.73 0.37 -8.30
N ALA A 24 -0.41 -0.78 -8.91
CA ALA A 24 0.76 -1.55 -8.53
C ALA A 24 1.98 -0.64 -8.56
N GLY A 25 2.80 -0.72 -7.52
CA GLY A 25 3.97 0.15 -7.37
C GLY A 25 3.73 1.35 -6.47
N ASP A 26 2.48 1.67 -6.14
CA ASP A 26 2.20 2.79 -5.25
C ASP A 26 2.64 2.48 -3.83
N LEU A 27 3.16 3.49 -3.14
CA LEU A 27 3.62 3.35 -1.76
C LEU A 27 2.48 3.56 -0.79
N GLY A 28 2.48 2.76 0.27
CA GLY A 28 1.56 2.90 1.36
C GLY A 28 2.23 2.58 2.67
N ALA A 29 1.48 2.68 3.75
CA ALA A 29 1.96 2.36 5.08
C ALA A 29 0.96 1.45 5.78
N ILE A 30 1.46 0.47 6.51
CA ILE A 30 0.62 -0.43 7.29
C ILE A 30 0.11 0.33 8.50
N VAL A 31 -1.21 0.46 8.64
CA VAL A 31 -1.80 1.16 9.78
C VAL A 31 -2.55 0.22 10.71
N GLU A 32 -2.82 -1.03 10.28
CA GLU A 32 -3.43 -2.01 11.13
C GLU A 32 -3.13 -3.40 10.59
N ILE A 33 -3.08 -4.39 11.47
CA ILE A 33 -2.83 -5.78 11.09
C ILE A 33 -3.94 -6.63 11.69
N TYR A 34 -4.61 -7.40 10.86
CA TYR A 34 -5.67 -8.31 11.30
C TYR A 34 -5.16 -9.74 11.19
N SER A 35 -5.35 -10.52 12.23
CA SER A 35 -4.92 -11.92 12.22
C SER A 35 -6.07 -12.90 12.05
N ALA A 36 -7.30 -12.44 12.15
CA ALA A 36 -8.46 -13.32 12.03
C ALA A 36 -9.52 -12.65 11.17
N PRO A 37 -10.25 -13.43 10.38
CA PRO A 37 -10.17 -14.88 10.19
C PRO A 37 -8.89 -15.32 9.46
N SER A 38 -8.20 -14.41 8.78
CA SER A 38 -6.92 -14.68 8.16
C SER A 38 -6.09 -13.40 8.21
N LEU A 39 -4.80 -13.53 7.97
CA LEU A 39 -3.90 -12.38 8.00
C LEU A 39 -4.26 -11.39 6.90
N ALA A 40 -4.41 -10.14 7.27
CA ALA A 40 -4.67 -9.04 6.34
C ALA A 40 -4.06 -7.76 6.88
N TYR A 41 -3.74 -6.85 5.99
CA TYR A 41 -3.12 -5.57 6.35
C TYR A 41 -4.01 -4.43 5.93
N GLU A 42 -4.21 -3.47 6.82
CA GLU A 42 -4.85 -2.23 6.44
C GLU A 42 -3.78 -1.26 6.02
N VAL A 43 -3.84 -0.79 4.78
CA VAL A 43 -2.79 0.01 4.19
C VAL A 43 -3.35 1.37 3.80
N GLU A 44 -2.67 2.42 4.24
CA GLU A 44 -3.06 3.78 3.88
C GLU A 44 -2.18 4.25 2.72
N PHE A 45 -2.83 4.71 1.65
CA PHE A 45 -2.19 5.35 0.50
C PHE A 45 -2.56 6.83 0.55
N VAL A 46 -1.58 7.71 0.31
CA VAL A 46 -1.80 9.13 0.42
C VAL A 46 -1.71 9.79 -0.95
N ASN A 47 -2.37 10.94 -1.05
CA ASN A 47 -2.25 11.82 -2.20
C ASN A 47 -0.96 12.63 -2.13
N PRO A 48 -0.55 13.27 -3.22
CA PRO A 48 0.65 14.10 -3.19
C PRO A 48 0.63 15.20 -2.12
N ASP A 49 -0.56 15.68 -1.72
CA ASP A 49 -0.68 16.70 -0.68
C ASP A 49 -0.70 16.12 0.73
N GLY A 50 -0.57 14.80 0.87
CA GLY A 50 -0.56 14.15 2.17
C GLY A 50 -1.90 13.69 2.69
N SER A 51 -3.00 14.07 2.02
CA SER A 51 -4.32 13.58 2.45
C SER A 51 -4.49 12.10 2.10
N THR A 52 -5.34 11.41 2.83
CA THR A 52 -5.60 10.00 2.56
C THR A 52 -6.31 9.82 1.23
N ARG A 53 -5.70 9.04 0.32
CA ARG A 53 -6.32 8.69 -0.94
C ARG A 53 -7.18 7.44 -0.81
N ALA A 54 -6.68 6.45 -0.10
CA ALA A 54 -7.38 5.19 0.07
C ALA A 54 -6.89 4.49 1.34
N LEU A 55 -7.79 3.75 1.96
CA LEU A 55 -7.47 2.93 3.11
C LEU A 55 -8.02 1.55 2.75
N LEU A 56 -7.13 0.62 2.42
CA LEU A 56 -7.52 -0.66 1.85
C LEU A 56 -7.07 -1.80 2.75
N THR A 57 -7.94 -2.80 2.91
CA THR A 57 -7.60 -4.04 3.59
C THR A 57 -7.08 -5.01 2.54
N LEU A 58 -5.81 -5.37 2.62
CA LEU A 58 -5.14 -6.15 1.59
C LEU A 58 -4.67 -7.48 2.14
N ALA A 59 -4.79 -8.52 1.30
CA ALA A 59 -4.22 -9.82 1.60
C ALA A 59 -2.69 -9.75 1.49
N PRO A 60 -1.96 -10.67 2.13
CA PRO A 60 -0.50 -10.66 2.04
C PRO A 60 0.06 -10.71 0.62
N SER A 61 -0.68 -11.32 -0.32
CA SER A 61 -0.24 -11.40 -1.72
C SER A 61 -0.43 -10.09 -2.49
N GLN A 62 -1.16 -9.13 -1.92
CA GLN A 62 -1.48 -7.87 -2.60
C GLN A 62 -0.58 -6.72 -2.18
N VAL A 63 0.38 -6.99 -1.31
CA VAL A 63 1.25 -5.96 -0.76
C VAL A 63 2.62 -6.61 -0.49
N ARG A 64 3.68 -5.81 -0.62
CA ARG A 64 5.01 -6.29 -0.26
C ARG A 64 5.81 -5.17 0.38
N ARG A 65 6.83 -5.54 1.13
CA ARG A 65 7.70 -4.57 1.78
C ARG A 65 8.54 -3.84 0.75
N LEU A 66 8.73 -2.55 0.95
CA LEU A 66 9.73 -1.79 0.20
C LEU A 66 11.11 -2.33 0.55
N SER A 67 11.93 -2.60 -0.45
CA SER A 67 13.24 -3.19 -0.23
C SER A 67 14.33 -2.25 -0.75
N PRO A 68 15.59 -2.46 -0.31
CA PRO A 68 16.69 -1.63 -0.82
C PRO A 68 16.92 -1.77 -2.32
N ALA A 69 16.41 -2.84 -2.92
CA ALA A 69 16.58 -3.05 -4.36
C ALA A 69 15.48 -2.36 -5.19
N ASP A 70 14.49 -1.76 -4.56
CA ASP A 70 13.42 -1.10 -5.29
C ASP A 70 13.89 0.21 -5.88
N VAL A 71 13.53 0.43 -7.13
CA VAL A 71 13.73 1.70 -7.80
C VAL A 71 12.41 2.45 -7.75
N LEU A 72 12.38 3.58 -7.08
CA LEU A 72 11.17 4.36 -6.96
C LEU A 72 10.97 5.20 -8.21
N THR A 73 9.75 5.17 -8.73
CA THR A 73 9.38 5.96 -9.90
C THR A 73 8.15 6.78 -9.55
N THR A 74 7.88 7.78 -10.37
CA THR A 74 6.75 8.65 -10.13
C THR A 74 5.76 8.56 -11.26
N ARG A 75 4.51 8.90 -10.96
CA ARG A 75 3.48 9.10 -11.96
C ARG A 75 2.60 10.24 -11.51
N GLN A 76 1.98 10.90 -12.48
CA GLN A 76 1.02 11.94 -12.14
C GLN A 76 -0.36 11.33 -12.01
N MET A 77 -1.09 11.76 -10.99
CA MET A 77 -2.48 11.37 -10.86
C MET A 77 -3.34 12.35 -11.62
N ALA A 78 -4.39 11.84 -12.23
CA ALA A 78 -5.44 12.69 -12.74
C ALA A 78 -6.24 13.18 -11.55
N LEU A 79 -6.18 14.48 -11.27
CA LEU A 79 -6.92 15.05 -10.16
C LEU A 79 -8.30 15.45 -10.64
N ALA A 80 -9.30 15.25 -9.78
CA ALA A 80 -10.63 15.69 -10.08
C ALA A 80 -10.64 17.21 -10.12
N ALA A 81 -11.29 17.76 -11.15
CA ALA A 81 -11.37 19.20 -11.29
C ALA A 81 -12.39 19.77 -10.28
#